data_72d7f3a2116bc2acf769baca67e31338
#
_entry.id   72d7f3a2116bc2acf769baca67e31338
#
_cell.length_a   1.000
_cell.length_b   1.000
_cell.length_c   1.000
_cell.angle_alpha   90.00
_cell.angle_beta   90.00
_cell.angle_gamma   90.00
#
_symmetry.space_group_name_H-M   'P 1'
#
loop_
_entity.id
_entity.type
_entity.pdbx_description
1 polymer ?
#
loop_
_entity_poly.entity_id
_entity_poly.type
_entity_poly.pdbx_seq_one_letter_code
_entity_poly.pdbx_strand_id
1 'polypeptide(L)'
;MDLSERQRQLLKAIIEEYIDTAEPVGSEAIEKKYNLGVSPATIRIEMSKLTEKGYLKQPHTSAGRTPTSVGMRLYIAELMKEKQLPVAAEVSIKESIMSQRSRRERLLKEAVKALASRCNMLGMAIDEDNQLYYAGTSNILDWPEFYDIDVTKFVLGLFDEFPTLQNIIGRAHGTEAVHILFGDEMEFEFLKTTGFVFTRVDFTPETSGVIGVIGPARMNFQTVLPYVKYVRDIVSEAGRV
;
A
#
# COMPACT_ATOMS: atom_id res chain seq x y z
N MET A 1 7.95 5.54 22.18
CA MET A 1 7.46 6.83 22.76
C MET A 1 5.95 6.80 22.68
N ASP A 2 5.27 6.86 23.82
CA ASP A 2 3.81 6.80 23.81
C ASP A 2 3.18 8.10 23.28
N LEU A 3 2.25 7.95 22.34
CA LEU A 3 1.36 9.02 21.92
C LEU A 3 0.16 9.10 22.86
N SER A 4 -0.23 10.32 23.24
CA SER A 4 -1.51 10.52 23.94
C SER A 4 -2.68 10.13 23.00
N GLU A 5 -3.84 9.81 23.59
CA GLU A 5 -5.04 9.46 22.81
C GLU A 5 -5.41 10.55 21.79
N ARG A 6 -5.29 11.82 22.19
CA ARG A 6 -5.49 12.96 21.28
C ARG A 6 -4.49 12.98 20.13
N GLN A 7 -3.21 12.67 20.37
CA GLN A 7 -2.19 12.60 19.33
C GLN A 7 -2.46 11.43 18.37
N ARG A 8 -2.93 10.29 18.88
CA ARG A 8 -3.35 9.14 18.06
C ARG A 8 -4.52 9.50 17.14
N GLN A 9 -5.56 10.13 17.69
CA GLN A 9 -6.73 10.58 16.92
C GLN A 9 -6.34 11.63 15.86
N LEU A 10 -5.49 12.59 16.22
CA LEU A 10 -5.01 13.61 15.30
C LEU A 10 -4.14 13.01 14.19
N LEU A 11 -3.21 12.12 14.51
CA LEU A 11 -2.36 11.45 13.53
C LEU A 11 -3.21 10.63 12.55
N LYS A 12 -4.18 9.89 13.08
CA LYS A 12 -5.14 9.15 12.25
C LYS A 12 -5.89 10.06 11.28
N ALA A 13 -6.46 11.16 11.79
CA ALA A 13 -7.20 12.11 10.96
C ALA A 13 -6.33 12.74 9.86
N ILE A 14 -5.08 13.10 10.19
CA ILE A 14 -4.13 13.66 9.21
C ILE A 14 -3.79 12.63 8.12
N ILE A 15 -3.56 11.37 8.50
CA ILE A 15 -3.22 10.32 7.54
C ILE A 15 -4.41 10.01 6.63
N GLU A 16 -5.61 9.88 7.18
CA GLU A 16 -6.82 9.64 6.39
C GLU A 16 -7.09 10.79 5.41
N GLU A 17 -6.93 12.05 5.84
CA GLU A 17 -7.04 13.21 4.97
C GLU A 17 -5.99 13.21 3.86
N TYR A 18 -4.73 12.89 4.21
CA TYR A 18 -3.65 12.81 3.24
C TYR A 18 -3.83 11.68 2.21
N ILE A 19 -4.35 10.53 2.64
CA ILE A 19 -4.71 9.42 1.72
C ILE A 19 -5.71 9.90 0.67
N ASP A 20 -6.73 10.67 1.11
CA ASP A 20 -7.80 11.13 0.23
C ASP A 20 -7.36 12.25 -0.72
N THR A 21 -6.55 13.20 -0.23
CA THR A 21 -6.26 14.45 -0.95
C THR A 21 -4.93 14.49 -1.68
N ALA A 22 -3.95 13.67 -1.28
CA ALA A 22 -2.54 13.77 -1.68
C ALA A 22 -1.83 15.08 -1.28
N GLU A 23 -2.50 15.95 -0.54
CA GLU A 23 -2.02 17.30 -0.20
C GLU A 23 -1.57 17.41 1.26
N PRO A 24 -0.58 18.26 1.57
CA PRO A 24 -0.19 18.52 2.94
C PRO A 24 -1.37 19.05 3.77
N VAL A 25 -1.65 18.42 4.89
CA VAL A 25 -2.85 18.64 5.71
C VAL A 25 -2.65 19.79 6.68
N GLY A 26 -3.50 20.81 6.60
CA GLY A 26 -3.51 21.96 7.49
C GLY A 26 -4.41 21.77 8.72
N SER A 27 -4.11 22.52 9.81
CA SER A 27 -4.91 22.46 11.06
C SER A 27 -6.38 22.87 10.88
N GLU A 28 -6.67 23.78 9.97
CA GLU A 28 -8.03 24.23 9.67
C GLU A 28 -8.84 23.16 8.93
N ALA A 29 -8.21 22.39 8.03
CA ALA A 29 -8.86 21.27 7.34
C ALA A 29 -9.26 20.19 8.35
N ILE A 30 -8.38 19.86 9.30
CA ILE A 30 -8.65 18.89 10.35
C ILE A 30 -9.80 19.38 11.27
N GLU A 31 -9.77 20.63 11.70
CA GLU A 31 -10.82 21.17 12.57
C GLU A 31 -12.21 21.12 11.90
N LYS A 32 -12.27 21.46 10.61
CA LYS A 32 -13.54 21.46 9.87
C LYS A 32 -14.10 20.08 9.59
N LYS A 33 -13.24 19.10 9.30
CA LYS A 33 -13.67 17.76 8.87
C LYS A 33 -13.77 16.76 10.03
N TYR A 34 -12.91 16.92 11.05
CA TYR A 34 -12.79 15.97 12.16
C TYR A 34 -13.08 16.71 13.47
N ASN A 35 -14.17 16.34 14.14
CA ASN A 35 -14.56 16.97 15.42
C ASN A 35 -13.66 16.47 16.57
N LEU A 36 -12.46 17.02 16.69
CA LEU A 36 -11.50 16.66 17.76
C LEU A 36 -11.72 17.47 19.05
N GLY A 37 -12.69 18.39 19.06
CA GLY A 37 -13.03 19.20 20.25
C GLY A 37 -11.95 20.20 20.68
N VAL A 38 -11.03 20.59 19.77
CA VAL A 38 -9.93 21.53 20.04
C VAL A 38 -9.76 22.55 18.91
N SER A 39 -9.24 23.72 19.27
CA SER A 39 -9.02 24.81 18.31
C SER A 39 -7.93 24.49 17.27
N PRO A 40 -7.93 25.15 16.08
CA PRO A 40 -6.85 25.01 15.10
C PRO A 40 -5.47 25.34 15.65
N ALA A 41 -5.38 26.29 16.59
CA ALA A 41 -4.12 26.60 17.27
C ALA A 41 -3.59 25.42 18.09
N THR A 42 -4.47 24.74 18.83
CA THR A 42 -4.12 23.53 19.59
C THR A 42 -3.71 22.40 18.65
N ILE A 43 -4.46 22.19 17.55
CA ILE A 43 -4.12 21.20 16.52
C ILE A 43 -2.72 21.46 15.96
N ARG A 44 -2.38 22.71 15.67
CA ARG A 44 -1.05 23.11 15.14
C ARG A 44 0.08 22.77 16.14
N ILE A 45 -0.13 22.99 17.43
CA ILE A 45 0.83 22.63 18.48
C ILE A 45 1.05 21.11 18.50
N GLU A 46 -0.02 20.32 18.49
CA GLU A 46 0.09 18.86 18.49
C GLU A 46 0.71 18.33 17.19
N MET A 47 0.41 18.93 16.02
CA MET A 47 1.09 18.61 14.76
C MET A 47 2.61 18.85 14.86
N SER A 48 3.05 19.94 15.52
CA SER A 48 4.48 20.20 15.73
C SER A 48 5.13 19.14 16.59
N LYS A 49 4.48 18.73 17.68
CA LYS A 49 4.95 17.62 18.53
C LYS A 49 5.04 16.28 17.79
N LEU A 50 4.06 15.99 16.92
CA LEU A 50 4.09 14.78 16.06
C LEU A 50 5.23 14.85 15.02
N THR A 51 5.55 16.06 14.54
CA THR A 51 6.70 16.29 13.66
C THR A 51 8.03 16.08 14.39
N GLU A 52 8.17 16.63 15.61
CA GLU A 52 9.35 16.41 16.47
C GLU A 52 9.55 14.92 16.82
N LYS A 53 8.46 14.17 16.96
CA LYS A 53 8.49 12.72 17.18
C LYS A 53 8.73 11.90 15.91
N GLY A 54 8.81 12.53 14.72
CA GLY A 54 9.09 11.88 13.46
C GLY A 54 7.89 11.18 12.78
N TYR A 55 6.66 11.36 13.27
CA TYR A 55 5.46 10.77 12.65
C TYR A 55 4.93 11.61 11.48
N LEU A 56 5.20 12.91 11.52
CA LEU A 56 4.83 13.87 10.48
C LEU A 56 6.08 14.59 9.96
N LYS A 57 6.01 15.13 8.76
CA LYS A 57 6.99 16.06 8.20
C LYS A 57 6.30 17.28 7.63
N GLN A 58 7.03 18.39 7.53
CA GLN A 58 6.58 19.61 6.89
C GLN A 58 7.37 19.79 5.59
N PRO A 59 6.74 19.68 4.40
CA PRO A 59 7.46 19.79 3.13
C PRO A 59 8.15 21.13 2.95
N HIS A 60 7.51 22.23 3.36
CA HIS A 60 8.07 23.60 3.36
C HIS A 60 7.36 24.46 4.42
N THR A 61 7.95 25.57 4.79
CA THR A 61 7.60 26.39 5.97
C THR A 61 6.11 26.80 6.04
N SER A 62 5.47 27.05 4.90
CA SER A 62 4.03 27.42 4.83
C SER A 62 3.11 26.22 4.60
N ALA A 63 3.64 25.02 4.39
CA ALA A 63 2.83 23.83 4.13
C ALA A 63 2.19 23.28 5.41
N GLY A 64 1.10 22.53 5.22
CA GLY A 64 0.56 21.62 6.23
C GLY A 64 1.57 20.54 6.64
N ARG A 65 1.07 19.41 7.07
CA ARG A 65 1.88 18.25 7.45
C ARG A 65 1.55 17.06 6.56
N THR A 66 2.57 16.27 6.22
CA THR A 66 2.41 14.97 5.56
C THR A 66 2.94 13.87 6.48
N PRO A 67 2.36 12.67 6.44
CA PRO A 67 2.89 11.53 7.17
C PRO A 67 4.30 11.15 6.70
N THR A 68 5.10 10.63 7.62
CA THR A 68 6.32 9.88 7.30
C THR A 68 5.99 8.39 7.17
N SER A 69 6.90 7.58 6.65
CA SER A 69 6.79 6.11 6.68
C SER A 69 6.60 5.57 8.10
N VAL A 70 7.27 6.16 9.10
CA VAL A 70 7.06 5.83 10.52
C VAL A 70 5.62 6.12 10.97
N GLY A 71 5.07 7.28 10.59
CA GLY A 71 3.66 7.62 10.86
C GLY A 71 2.69 6.68 10.19
N MET A 72 2.93 6.33 8.92
CA MET A 72 2.11 5.36 8.17
C MET A 72 2.17 3.96 8.78
N ARG A 73 3.35 3.49 9.21
CA ARG A 73 3.48 2.19 9.89
C ARG A 73 2.69 2.14 11.19
N LEU A 74 2.75 3.19 12.01
CA LEU A 74 1.95 3.28 13.23
C LEU A 74 0.44 3.28 12.91
N TYR A 75 0.03 4.02 11.89
CA TYR A 75 -1.37 4.03 11.43
C TYR A 75 -1.85 2.64 11.03
N ILE A 76 -1.08 1.94 10.23
CA ILE A 76 -1.41 0.59 9.74
C ILE A 76 -1.47 -0.40 10.91
N ALA A 77 -0.50 -0.35 11.83
CA ALA A 77 -0.38 -1.31 12.92
C ALA A 77 -1.43 -1.11 14.02
N GLU A 78 -1.79 0.16 14.35
CA GLU A 78 -2.53 0.46 15.57
C GLU A 78 -3.77 1.35 15.40
N LEU A 79 -3.83 2.19 14.36
CA LEU A 79 -4.84 3.24 14.29
C LEU A 79 -5.97 2.96 13.28
N MET A 80 -5.67 2.27 12.20
CA MET A 80 -6.69 1.93 11.21
C MET A 80 -7.41 0.63 11.55
N LYS A 81 -8.53 0.42 10.85
CA LYS A 81 -9.23 -0.87 10.81
C LYS A 81 -9.37 -1.29 9.35
N GLU A 82 -9.04 -2.53 9.06
CA GLU A 82 -9.28 -3.11 7.74
C GLU A 82 -10.78 -3.11 7.42
N LYS A 83 -11.12 -2.75 6.19
CA LYS A 83 -12.51 -2.81 5.71
C LYS A 83 -12.86 -4.25 5.34
N GLN A 84 -14.09 -4.64 5.66
CA GLN A 84 -14.62 -5.91 5.13
C GLN A 84 -14.79 -5.78 3.61
N LEU A 85 -14.40 -6.83 2.91
CA LEU A 85 -14.63 -6.88 1.46
C LEU A 85 -16.12 -7.02 1.17
N PRO A 86 -16.63 -6.37 0.13
CA PRO A 86 -17.99 -6.62 -0.33
C PRO A 86 -18.14 -8.08 -0.79
N VAL A 87 -19.20 -8.77 -0.33
CA VAL A 87 -19.44 -10.18 -0.68
C VAL A 87 -19.44 -10.42 -2.20
N ALA A 88 -20.04 -9.51 -2.96
CA ALA A 88 -20.03 -9.60 -4.42
C ALA A 88 -18.60 -9.53 -5.02
N ALA A 89 -17.69 -8.77 -4.38
CA ALA A 89 -16.30 -8.72 -4.80
C ALA A 89 -15.57 -10.03 -4.47
N GLU A 90 -15.79 -10.57 -3.27
CA GLU A 90 -15.20 -11.87 -2.87
C GLU A 90 -15.63 -12.99 -3.81
N VAL A 91 -16.92 -13.11 -4.07
CA VAL A 91 -17.46 -14.13 -5.00
C VAL A 91 -16.86 -13.97 -6.39
N SER A 92 -16.90 -12.76 -6.95
CA SER A 92 -16.39 -12.50 -8.29
C SER A 92 -14.89 -12.82 -8.42
N ILE A 93 -14.07 -12.44 -7.43
CA ILE A 93 -12.63 -12.73 -7.41
C ILE A 93 -12.39 -14.25 -7.32
N LYS A 94 -13.11 -14.92 -6.39
CA LYS A 94 -12.95 -16.37 -6.20
C LYS A 94 -13.32 -17.14 -7.46
N GLU A 95 -14.45 -16.83 -8.09
CA GLU A 95 -14.89 -17.48 -9.33
C GLU A 95 -13.89 -17.27 -10.46
N SER A 96 -13.43 -16.04 -10.66
CA SER A 96 -12.46 -15.73 -11.72
C SER A 96 -11.15 -16.52 -11.55
N ILE A 97 -10.54 -16.46 -10.38
CA ILE A 97 -9.26 -17.12 -10.10
C ILE A 97 -9.42 -18.64 -10.13
N MET A 98 -10.43 -19.21 -9.45
CA MET A 98 -10.65 -20.66 -9.35
C MET A 98 -11.02 -21.29 -10.70
N SER A 99 -11.61 -20.53 -11.64
CA SER A 99 -11.86 -21.00 -13.00
C SER A 99 -10.57 -21.35 -13.76
N GLN A 100 -9.42 -20.80 -13.34
CA GLN A 100 -8.11 -21.01 -13.96
C GLN A 100 -7.18 -21.96 -13.15
N ARG A 101 -7.70 -22.63 -12.10
CA ARG A 101 -6.88 -23.46 -11.17
C ARG A 101 -6.06 -24.56 -11.84
N SER A 102 -6.47 -25.03 -13.02
CA SER A 102 -5.76 -26.11 -13.73
C SER A 102 -4.43 -25.68 -14.37
N ARG A 103 -4.17 -24.37 -14.43
CA ARG A 103 -2.94 -23.80 -15.03
C ARG A 103 -2.44 -22.64 -14.18
N ARG A 104 -1.32 -22.83 -13.47
CA ARG A 104 -0.72 -21.83 -12.58
C ARG A 104 -0.51 -20.48 -13.26
N GLU A 105 0.05 -20.46 -14.46
CA GLU A 105 0.23 -19.22 -15.21
C GLU A 105 -1.06 -18.42 -15.38
N ARG A 106 -2.17 -19.08 -15.74
CA ARG A 106 -3.47 -18.41 -15.88
C ARG A 106 -4.05 -17.98 -14.56
N LEU A 107 -3.89 -18.82 -13.53
CA LEU A 107 -4.30 -18.51 -12.17
C LEU A 107 -3.64 -17.21 -11.68
N LEU A 108 -2.31 -17.10 -11.82
CA LEU A 108 -1.58 -15.90 -11.41
C LEU A 108 -1.94 -14.68 -12.26
N LYS A 109 -2.13 -14.85 -13.58
CA LYS A 109 -2.62 -13.76 -14.44
C LYS A 109 -3.99 -13.23 -13.99
N GLU A 110 -4.92 -14.08 -13.63
CA GLU A 110 -6.23 -13.63 -13.10
C GLU A 110 -6.12 -13.02 -11.71
N ALA A 111 -5.25 -13.56 -10.84
CA ALA A 111 -5.01 -13.01 -9.53
C ALA A 111 -4.45 -11.58 -9.58
N VAL A 112 -3.44 -11.32 -10.42
CA VAL A 112 -2.88 -9.96 -10.56
C VAL A 112 -3.87 -8.99 -11.22
N LYS A 113 -4.70 -9.45 -12.16
CA LYS A 113 -5.78 -8.63 -12.74
C LYS A 113 -6.82 -8.25 -11.67
N ALA A 114 -7.20 -9.20 -10.82
CA ALA A 114 -8.13 -8.94 -9.73
C ALA A 114 -7.57 -7.88 -8.77
N LEU A 115 -6.31 -8.02 -8.35
CA LEU A 115 -5.65 -7.02 -7.50
C LEU A 115 -5.57 -5.66 -8.18
N ALA A 116 -5.11 -5.62 -9.44
CA ALA A 116 -4.97 -4.38 -10.19
C ALA A 116 -6.31 -3.63 -10.29
N SER A 117 -7.39 -4.34 -10.63
CA SER A 117 -8.73 -3.77 -10.79
C SER A 117 -9.32 -3.31 -9.45
N ARG A 118 -9.18 -4.12 -8.37
CA ARG A 118 -9.80 -3.82 -7.08
C ARG A 118 -9.07 -2.75 -6.29
N CYS A 119 -7.76 -2.68 -6.44
CA CYS A 119 -6.94 -1.67 -5.76
C CYS A 119 -6.72 -0.42 -6.62
N ASN A 120 -7.06 -0.42 -7.89
CA ASN A 120 -6.71 0.59 -8.89
C ASN A 120 -5.20 0.88 -8.89
N MET A 121 -4.38 -0.17 -8.93
CA MET A 121 -2.92 -0.12 -8.85
C MET A 121 -2.31 -1.11 -9.82
N LEU A 122 -0.99 -1.15 -9.86
CA LEU A 122 -0.25 -2.13 -10.61
C LEU A 122 -0.16 -3.42 -9.79
N GLY A 123 -0.86 -4.48 -10.22
CA GLY A 123 -0.79 -5.80 -9.61
C GLY A 123 0.41 -6.58 -10.14
N MET A 124 1.08 -7.34 -9.27
CA MET A 124 2.22 -8.18 -9.62
C MET A 124 2.18 -9.53 -8.92
N ALA A 125 2.76 -10.55 -9.54
CA ALA A 125 3.10 -11.81 -8.93
C ALA A 125 4.40 -12.37 -9.51
N ILE A 126 5.14 -13.10 -8.68
CA ILE A 126 6.37 -13.81 -9.06
C ILE A 126 6.20 -15.25 -8.60
N ASP A 127 6.40 -16.21 -9.48
CA ASP A 127 6.32 -17.62 -9.14
C ASP A 127 7.69 -18.22 -8.71
N GLU A 128 7.72 -19.52 -8.43
CA GLU A 128 8.91 -20.24 -8.03
C GLU A 128 10.01 -20.30 -9.10
N ASP A 129 9.63 -20.17 -10.37
CA ASP A 129 10.55 -20.15 -11.52
C ASP A 129 11.04 -18.73 -11.83
N ASN A 130 10.72 -17.77 -10.96
CA ASN A 130 10.99 -16.34 -11.14
C ASN A 130 10.29 -15.73 -12.37
N GLN A 131 9.18 -16.31 -12.81
CA GLN A 131 8.36 -15.70 -13.85
C GLN A 131 7.53 -14.58 -13.25
N LEU A 132 7.56 -13.44 -13.91
CA LEU A 132 6.85 -12.23 -13.48
C LEU A 132 5.52 -12.11 -14.21
N TYR A 133 4.45 -11.94 -13.45
CA TYR A 133 3.09 -11.65 -13.92
C TYR A 133 2.67 -10.29 -13.43
N TYR A 134 2.08 -9.47 -14.27
CA TYR A 134 1.59 -8.16 -13.88
C TYR A 134 0.37 -7.72 -14.68
N ALA A 135 -0.38 -6.76 -14.11
CA ALA A 135 -1.55 -6.16 -14.75
C ALA A 135 -1.80 -4.76 -14.18
N GLY A 136 -2.55 -3.94 -14.92
CA GLY A 136 -2.95 -2.62 -14.44
C GLY A 136 -1.85 -1.57 -14.54
N THR A 137 -0.95 -1.66 -15.51
CA THR A 137 0.11 -0.66 -15.73
C THR A 137 -0.43 0.75 -15.96
N SER A 138 -1.61 0.89 -16.56
CA SER A 138 -2.28 2.17 -16.76
C SER A 138 -2.88 2.75 -15.48
N ASN A 139 -3.22 1.91 -14.48
CA ASN A 139 -3.87 2.37 -13.25
C ASN A 139 -2.98 3.31 -12.43
N ILE A 140 -1.65 3.17 -12.53
CA ILE A 140 -0.73 4.09 -11.83
C ILE A 140 -0.88 5.53 -12.32
N LEU A 141 -1.31 5.75 -13.55
CA LEU A 141 -1.50 7.09 -14.12
C LEU A 141 -2.74 7.82 -13.56
N ASP A 142 -3.59 7.14 -12.82
CA ASP A 142 -4.70 7.76 -12.09
C ASP A 142 -4.24 8.47 -10.80
N TRP A 143 -2.97 8.28 -10.42
CA TRP A 143 -2.42 8.81 -9.18
C TRP A 143 -1.42 9.94 -9.44
N PRO A 144 -1.57 11.11 -8.79
CA PRO A 144 -0.71 12.28 -9.02
C PRO A 144 0.80 12.02 -8.83
N GLU A 145 1.16 11.08 -7.98
CA GLU A 145 2.55 10.69 -7.72
C GLU A 145 3.28 10.19 -8.97
N PHE A 146 2.52 9.67 -9.93
CA PHE A 146 3.05 9.13 -11.19
C PHE A 146 2.91 10.10 -12.38
N TYR A 147 2.51 11.36 -12.15
CA TYR A 147 2.57 12.39 -13.20
C TYR A 147 4.00 12.84 -13.47
N ASP A 148 4.91 12.61 -12.52
CA ASP A 148 6.35 12.68 -12.78
C ASP A 148 6.76 11.51 -13.68
N ILE A 149 7.20 11.85 -14.90
CA ILE A 149 7.55 10.87 -15.93
C ILE A 149 8.75 9.99 -15.53
N ASP A 150 9.67 10.51 -14.71
CA ASP A 150 10.85 9.77 -14.28
C ASP A 150 10.47 8.73 -13.22
N VAL A 151 9.54 9.07 -12.31
CA VAL A 151 8.92 8.11 -11.37
C VAL A 151 8.21 7.01 -12.14
N THR A 152 7.37 7.36 -13.10
CA THR A 152 6.61 6.40 -13.92
C THR A 152 7.52 5.49 -14.71
N LYS A 153 8.51 6.04 -15.40
CA LYS A 153 9.51 5.25 -16.15
C LYS A 153 10.27 4.29 -15.25
N PHE A 154 10.69 4.75 -14.07
CA PHE A 154 11.41 3.91 -13.12
C PHE A 154 10.54 2.75 -12.64
N VAL A 155 9.30 3.03 -12.21
CA VAL A 155 8.37 1.98 -11.72
C VAL A 155 8.02 0.98 -12.81
N LEU A 156 7.73 1.42 -14.03
CA LEU A 156 7.45 0.51 -15.14
C LEU A 156 8.72 -0.27 -15.56
N GLY A 157 9.89 0.36 -15.53
CA GLY A 157 11.16 -0.29 -15.82
C GLY A 157 11.54 -1.42 -14.86
N LEU A 158 10.98 -1.44 -13.63
CA LEU A 158 11.17 -2.56 -12.69
C LEU A 158 10.68 -3.90 -13.27
N PHE A 159 9.72 -3.87 -14.19
CA PHE A 159 9.17 -5.07 -14.83
C PHE A 159 10.04 -5.57 -15.98
N ASP A 160 10.86 -4.69 -16.55
CA ASP A 160 11.88 -5.04 -17.56
C ASP A 160 13.19 -5.45 -16.88
N GLU A 161 13.49 -4.84 -15.72
CA GLU A 161 14.69 -5.09 -14.91
C GLU A 161 14.38 -5.95 -13.67
N PHE A 162 13.98 -7.19 -13.89
CA PHE A 162 13.57 -8.13 -12.87
C PHE A 162 14.53 -8.27 -11.67
N PRO A 163 15.87 -8.30 -11.81
CA PRO A 163 16.78 -8.35 -10.68
C PRO A 163 16.62 -7.17 -9.70
N THR A 164 16.32 -5.98 -10.21
CA THR A 164 16.05 -4.80 -9.36
C THR A 164 14.77 -4.98 -8.56
N LEU A 165 13.70 -5.47 -9.17
CA LEU A 165 12.44 -5.77 -8.47
C LEU A 165 12.63 -6.84 -7.40
N GLN A 166 13.38 -7.92 -7.70
CA GLN A 166 13.72 -8.96 -6.71
C GLN A 166 14.50 -8.39 -5.52
N ASN A 167 15.47 -7.50 -5.77
CA ASN A 167 16.22 -6.85 -4.69
C ASN A 167 15.29 -6.04 -3.77
N ILE A 168 14.34 -5.29 -4.35
CA ILE A 168 13.35 -4.52 -3.59
C ILE A 168 12.51 -5.45 -2.71
N ILE A 169 11.93 -6.50 -3.29
CA ILE A 169 11.10 -7.47 -2.57
C ILE A 169 11.93 -8.20 -1.48
N GLY A 170 13.16 -8.54 -1.78
CA GLY A 170 14.08 -9.20 -0.84
C GLY A 170 14.47 -8.35 0.38
N ARG A 171 14.21 -7.05 0.37
CA ARG A 171 14.40 -6.17 1.54
C ARG A 171 13.31 -6.34 2.60
N ALA A 172 12.20 -6.98 2.28
CA ALA A 172 11.17 -7.30 3.27
C ALA A 172 11.67 -8.38 4.22
N HIS A 173 11.82 -8.02 5.47
CA HIS A 173 12.27 -8.92 6.53
C HIS A 173 11.11 -9.22 7.49
N GLY A 174 11.15 -10.41 8.09
CA GLY A 174 10.18 -10.83 9.11
C GLY A 174 9.18 -11.86 8.61
N THR A 175 8.34 -12.32 9.55
CA THR A 175 7.32 -13.37 9.35
C THR A 175 5.93 -12.78 9.19
N GLU A 176 5.84 -11.51 8.83
CA GLU A 176 4.57 -10.82 8.68
C GLU A 176 3.75 -11.42 7.53
N ALA A 177 2.44 -11.52 7.73
CA ALA A 177 1.54 -12.07 6.73
C ALA A 177 1.47 -11.22 5.44
N VAL A 178 1.72 -9.92 5.55
CA VAL A 178 1.79 -8.96 4.44
C VAL A 178 2.96 -8.01 4.70
N HIS A 179 3.81 -7.85 3.71
CA HIS A 179 4.93 -6.91 3.75
C HIS A 179 4.54 -5.59 3.10
N ILE A 180 4.98 -4.49 3.73
CA ILE A 180 4.79 -3.14 3.22
C ILE A 180 6.16 -2.48 3.15
N LEU A 181 6.54 -2.00 1.97
CA LEU A 181 7.74 -1.22 1.76
C LEU A 181 7.35 0.18 1.27
N PHE A 182 7.88 1.19 1.92
CA PHE A 182 7.75 2.58 1.49
C PHE A 182 8.98 3.00 0.70
N GLY A 183 8.78 3.68 -0.41
CA GLY A 183 9.87 4.06 -1.31
C GLY A 183 10.89 5.02 -0.70
N ASP A 184 10.48 5.83 0.30
CA ASP A 184 11.39 6.71 1.03
C ASP A 184 12.32 5.95 2.01
N GLU A 185 12.04 4.66 2.28
CA GLU A 185 12.93 3.75 3.03
C GLU A 185 13.93 3.02 2.12
N MET A 186 13.81 3.21 0.80
CA MET A 186 14.68 2.60 -0.20
C MET A 186 15.66 3.63 -0.76
N GLU A 187 16.81 3.18 -1.23
CA GLU A 187 17.86 4.03 -1.77
C GLU A 187 17.59 4.51 -3.22
N PHE A 188 16.34 4.36 -3.69
CA PHE A 188 15.93 4.77 -5.03
C PHE A 188 15.17 6.09 -4.98
N GLU A 189 15.75 7.14 -5.57
CA GLU A 189 15.15 8.48 -5.54
C GLU A 189 13.75 8.53 -6.15
N PHE A 190 13.54 7.85 -7.27
CA PHE A 190 12.27 7.82 -7.99
C PHE A 190 11.19 6.91 -7.34
N LEU A 191 11.51 6.19 -6.26
CA LEU A 191 10.52 5.40 -5.52
C LEU A 191 9.96 6.12 -4.28
N LYS A 192 10.46 7.29 -3.90
CA LYS A 192 10.10 7.97 -2.64
C LYS A 192 8.60 8.15 -2.40
N THR A 193 7.83 8.30 -3.47
CA THR A 193 6.37 8.47 -3.42
C THR A 193 5.60 7.17 -3.65
N THR A 194 6.33 6.06 -3.85
CA THR A 194 5.77 4.74 -4.19
C THR A 194 5.70 3.85 -2.96
N GLY A 195 4.72 2.97 -2.93
CA GLY A 195 4.55 1.93 -1.92
C GLY A 195 4.38 0.55 -2.56
N PHE A 196 4.89 -0.47 -1.89
CA PHE A 196 4.77 -1.87 -2.28
C PHE A 196 4.03 -2.59 -1.15
N VAL A 197 2.96 -3.31 -1.50
CA VAL A 197 2.23 -4.18 -0.58
C VAL A 197 2.19 -5.56 -1.19
N PHE A 198 2.82 -6.53 -0.55
CA PHE A 198 2.90 -7.88 -1.09
C PHE A 198 2.95 -8.93 0.03
N THR A 199 2.67 -10.17 -0.35
CA THR A 199 2.68 -11.31 0.55
C THR A 199 3.27 -12.52 -0.15
N ARG A 200 3.82 -13.43 0.64
CA ARG A 200 4.15 -14.77 0.16
C ARG A 200 2.88 -15.55 -0.12
N VAL A 201 2.88 -16.31 -1.19
CA VAL A 201 1.81 -17.22 -1.59
C VAL A 201 2.40 -18.60 -1.79
N ASP A 202 1.82 -19.62 -1.12
CA ASP A 202 2.27 -21.00 -1.25
C ASP A 202 1.43 -21.68 -2.33
N PHE A 203 2.10 -22.23 -3.34
CA PHE A 203 1.47 -22.99 -4.43
C PHE A 203 1.39 -24.47 -4.08
N THR A 204 2.44 -25.00 -3.45
CA THR A 204 2.53 -26.35 -2.87
C THR A 204 3.26 -26.24 -1.53
N PRO A 205 3.38 -27.33 -0.74
CA PRO A 205 4.21 -27.31 0.47
C PRO A 205 5.68 -26.94 0.21
N GLU A 206 6.20 -27.20 -0.99
CA GLU A 206 7.60 -26.97 -1.35
C GLU A 206 7.82 -25.73 -2.22
N THR A 207 6.79 -25.20 -2.86
CA THR A 207 6.91 -24.08 -3.80
C THR A 207 6.09 -22.88 -3.38
N SER A 208 6.70 -21.71 -3.49
CA SER A 208 6.04 -20.46 -3.14
C SER A 208 6.48 -19.34 -4.08
N GLY A 209 5.69 -18.29 -4.08
CA GLY A 209 5.97 -17.07 -4.80
C GLY A 209 5.57 -15.85 -4.00
N VAL A 210 5.45 -14.73 -4.69
CA VAL A 210 5.04 -13.45 -4.11
C VAL A 210 3.88 -12.89 -4.94
N ILE A 211 2.90 -12.28 -4.28
CA ILE A 211 1.80 -11.57 -4.95
C ILE A 211 1.52 -10.27 -4.22
N GLY A 212 1.19 -9.21 -4.96
CA GLY A 212 0.91 -7.91 -4.36
C GLY A 212 0.60 -6.81 -5.35
N VAL A 213 0.72 -5.58 -4.88
CA VAL A 213 0.47 -4.36 -5.65
C VAL A 213 1.57 -3.32 -5.45
N ILE A 214 1.77 -2.50 -6.47
CA ILE A 214 2.61 -1.29 -6.45
C ILE A 214 1.71 -0.10 -6.73
N GLY A 215 1.81 0.94 -5.92
CA GLY A 215 1.02 2.16 -6.05
C GLY A 215 1.63 3.32 -5.27
N PRO A 216 0.88 4.40 -4.99
CA PRO A 216 1.37 5.51 -4.18
C PRO A 216 1.63 5.08 -2.74
N ALA A 217 2.65 5.65 -2.08
CA ALA A 217 2.99 5.36 -0.68
C ALA A 217 1.82 5.65 0.29
N ARG A 218 0.88 6.53 -0.12
CA ARG A 218 -0.35 6.86 0.63
C ARG A 218 -1.57 6.03 0.22
N MET A 219 -1.40 4.86 -0.42
CA MET A 219 -2.53 4.01 -0.80
C MET A 219 -3.48 3.74 0.37
N ASN A 220 -4.74 3.47 0.08
CA ASN A 220 -5.73 3.15 1.11
C ASN A 220 -5.52 1.74 1.67
N PHE A 221 -4.66 1.62 2.68
CA PHE A 221 -4.32 0.35 3.32
C PHE A 221 -5.52 -0.37 3.94
N GLN A 222 -6.56 0.36 4.39
CA GLN A 222 -7.80 -0.25 4.90
C GLN A 222 -8.49 -1.13 3.85
N THR A 223 -8.29 -0.82 2.57
CA THR A 223 -8.88 -1.53 1.43
C THR A 223 -7.86 -2.48 0.76
N VAL A 224 -6.62 -2.03 0.59
CA VAL A 224 -5.58 -2.79 -0.13
C VAL A 224 -5.21 -4.07 0.62
N LEU A 225 -4.99 -3.98 1.94
CA LEU A 225 -4.56 -5.15 2.72
C LEU A 225 -5.56 -6.32 2.68
N PRO A 226 -6.87 -6.10 2.88
CA PRO A 226 -7.87 -7.16 2.75
C PRO A 226 -7.87 -7.83 1.36
N TYR A 227 -7.74 -7.05 0.27
CA TYR A 227 -7.69 -7.64 -1.08
C TYR A 227 -6.44 -8.47 -1.30
N VAL A 228 -5.26 -7.99 -0.86
CA VAL A 228 -4.00 -8.75 -1.01
C VAL A 228 -4.07 -10.06 -0.23
N LYS A 229 -4.55 -10.03 1.02
CA LYS A 229 -4.75 -11.22 1.85
C LYS A 229 -5.72 -12.21 1.21
N TYR A 230 -6.87 -11.72 0.76
CA TYR A 230 -7.92 -12.54 0.18
C TYR A 230 -7.46 -13.24 -1.11
N VAL A 231 -6.81 -12.50 -2.02
CA VAL A 231 -6.30 -13.08 -3.27
C VAL A 231 -5.20 -14.11 -2.99
N ARG A 232 -4.29 -13.84 -2.02
CA ARG A 232 -3.30 -14.83 -1.56
C ARG A 232 -3.97 -16.13 -1.13
N ASP A 233 -5.01 -16.03 -0.28
CA ASP A 233 -5.66 -17.20 0.28
C ASP A 233 -6.33 -18.06 -0.82
N ILE A 234 -6.98 -17.42 -1.82
CA ILE A 234 -7.57 -18.12 -2.96
C ILE A 234 -6.50 -18.79 -3.83
N VAL A 235 -5.38 -18.10 -4.11
CA VAL A 235 -4.30 -18.68 -4.92
C VAL A 235 -3.67 -19.87 -4.19
N SER A 236 -3.46 -19.77 -2.88
CA SER A 236 -2.96 -20.88 -2.06
C SER A 236 -3.96 -22.02 -1.95
N GLU A 237 -5.28 -21.74 -1.89
CA GLU A 237 -6.33 -22.77 -1.94
C GLU A 237 -6.29 -23.54 -3.28
N ALA A 238 -6.18 -22.79 -4.39
CA ALA A 238 -6.16 -23.37 -5.74
C ALA A 238 -4.91 -24.20 -6.03
N GLY A 239 -3.77 -23.89 -5.40
CA GLY A 239 -2.51 -24.63 -5.57
C GLY A 239 -2.47 -25.95 -4.82
N ARG A 240 -3.38 -26.17 -3.85
CA ARG A 240 -3.47 -27.42 -3.04
C ARG A 240 -4.36 -28.49 -3.69
N VAL A 241 -5.01 -28.22 -4.77
CA VAL A 241 -5.91 -29.11 -5.51
C VAL A 241 -5.20 -29.64 -6.76
#